data_016623b431119fcfade1b96d3c5e262b
#
_entry.id   016623b431119fcfade1b96d3c5e262b
#
_cell.length_a   1.000
_cell.length_b   1.000
_cell.length_c   1.000
_cell.angle_alpha   90.00
_cell.angle_beta   90.00
_cell.angle_gamma   90.00
#
_symmetry.space_group_name_H-M   'P 1'
#
loop_
_entity.id
_entity.type
_entity.pdbx_description
1 polymer ?
#
loop_
_entity_poly.entity_id
_entity_poly.type
_entity_poly.pdbx_seq_one_letter_code
_entity_poly.pdbx_strand_id
1 'polypeptide(L)' 'MGRIVVELDEELDTAFREEVARRLGMKKGNIKIALEEAIMMWIGRTD' A
#
# COMPACT_ATOMS: atom_id res chain seq x y z
N MET A 1 13.19 9.71 -9.90
CA MET A 1 12.80 9.06 -8.67
C MET A 1 11.59 9.71 -8.05
N GLY A 2 10.56 8.93 -7.79
CA GLY A 2 9.32 9.49 -7.30
C GLY A 2 9.20 9.43 -5.80
N ARG A 3 8.58 10.44 -5.23
CA ARG A 3 8.35 10.47 -3.80
C ARG A 3 7.03 11.18 -3.53
N ILE A 4 6.16 10.51 -2.78
CA ILE A 4 4.88 11.08 -2.43
C ILE A 4 4.72 11.00 -0.92
N VAL A 5 4.31 12.10 -0.31
CA VAL A 5 4.02 12.13 1.11
C VAL A 5 2.55 12.51 1.28
N VAL A 6 1.79 11.61 1.89
CA VAL A 6 0.37 11.86 2.10
C VAL A 6 -0.01 11.41 3.51
N GLU A 7 -1.03 12.04 4.04
CA GLU A 7 -1.62 11.61 5.30
C GLU A 7 -2.91 10.87 4.99
N LEU A 8 -3.04 9.69 5.57
CA LEU A 8 -4.23 8.88 5.37
C LEU A 8 -5.14 8.99 6.59
N ASP A 9 -6.43 8.75 6.36
CA ASP A 9 -7.35 8.60 7.45
C ASP A 9 -6.86 7.47 8.36
N GLU A 10 -6.97 7.69 9.67
CA GLU A 10 -6.41 6.77 10.65
C GLU A 10 -6.98 5.37 10.50
N GLU A 11 -8.28 5.28 10.29
CA GLU A 11 -8.92 3.98 10.12
C GLU A 11 -8.46 3.28 8.87
N LEU A 12 -8.33 4.04 7.79
CA LEU A 12 -7.87 3.47 6.54
C LEU A 12 -6.42 3.00 6.65
N ASP A 13 -5.60 3.80 7.30
CA ASP A 13 -4.20 3.44 7.51
C ASP A 13 -4.09 2.14 8.29
N THR A 14 -4.84 2.02 9.36
CA THR A 14 -4.81 0.82 10.18
C THR A 14 -5.29 -0.39 9.39
N ALA A 15 -6.40 -0.25 8.68
CA ALA A 15 -6.93 -1.36 7.89
C ALA A 15 -5.94 -1.80 6.83
N PHE A 16 -5.29 -0.83 6.19
CA PHE A 16 -4.31 -1.14 5.16
C PHE A 16 -3.14 -1.94 5.73
N ARG A 17 -2.61 -1.48 6.86
CA ARG A 17 -1.47 -2.16 7.47
C ARG A 17 -1.83 -3.56 7.94
N GLU A 18 -3.03 -3.73 8.47
CA GLU A 18 -3.48 -5.05 8.89
C GLU A 18 -3.62 -5.98 7.69
N GLU A 19 -4.13 -5.47 6.60
CA GLU A 19 -4.30 -6.29 5.41
C GLU A 19 -2.95 -6.70 4.82
N VAL A 20 -2.00 -5.77 4.81
CA VAL A 20 -0.66 -6.08 4.34
C VAL A 20 -0.03 -7.17 5.20
N ALA A 21 -0.18 -7.06 6.50
CA ALA A 21 0.39 -8.06 7.40
C ALA A 21 -0.24 -9.42 7.17
N ARG A 22 -1.54 -9.44 6.89
CA ARG A 22 -2.25 -10.69 6.67
C ARG A 22 -1.85 -11.37 5.37
N ARG A 23 -1.63 -10.57 4.34
CA ARG A 23 -1.36 -11.13 3.01
C ARG A 23 0.11 -11.34 2.74
N LEU A 24 0.94 -10.38 3.14
CA LEU A 24 2.35 -10.41 2.81
C LEU A 24 3.24 -10.66 4.00
N GLY A 25 2.70 -10.49 5.20
CA GLY A 25 3.48 -10.61 6.40
C GLY A 25 3.96 -9.26 6.89
N MET A 26 4.50 -9.24 8.09
CA MET A 26 4.90 -8.01 8.74
C MET A 26 6.37 -7.71 8.49
N LYS A 27 6.77 -7.78 7.25
CA LYS A 27 8.15 -7.51 6.90
C LYS A 27 8.30 -6.08 6.40
N LYS A 28 9.47 -5.54 6.67
CA LYS A 28 9.79 -4.22 6.17
C LYS A 28 9.77 -4.26 4.64
N GLY A 29 9.15 -3.26 4.05
CA GLY A 29 9.08 -3.21 2.61
C GLY A 29 7.79 -3.74 2.02
N ASN A 30 7.04 -4.53 2.77
CA ASN A 30 5.78 -5.04 2.25
C ASN A 30 4.74 -3.94 2.06
N ILE A 31 4.83 -2.90 2.89
CA ILE A 31 3.95 -1.74 2.72
C ILE A 31 4.19 -1.10 1.36
N LYS A 32 5.45 -0.98 0.98
CA LYS A 32 5.78 -0.39 -0.31
C LYS A 32 5.23 -1.23 -1.44
N ILE A 33 5.38 -2.54 -1.36
CA ILE A 33 4.88 -3.44 -2.40
C ILE A 33 3.37 -3.29 -2.56
N ALA A 34 2.65 -3.27 -1.44
CA ALA A 34 1.20 -3.15 -1.48
C ALA A 34 0.78 -1.81 -2.04
N LEU A 35 1.49 -0.75 -1.66
CA LEU A 35 1.17 0.58 -2.16
C LEU A 35 1.41 0.67 -3.66
N GLU A 36 2.51 0.13 -4.13
CA GLU A 36 2.79 0.17 -5.56
C GLU A 36 1.73 -0.59 -6.34
N GLU A 37 1.30 -1.72 -5.80
CA GLU A 37 0.24 -2.48 -6.45
C GLU A 37 -1.05 -1.68 -6.52
N ALA A 38 -1.41 -1.03 -5.42
CA ALA A 38 -2.62 -0.22 -5.40
C ALA A 38 -2.54 0.94 -6.39
N ILE A 39 -1.39 1.56 -6.47
CA ILE A 39 -1.20 2.67 -7.39
C ILE A 39 -1.33 2.20 -8.84
N MET A 40 -0.77 1.06 -9.14
CA MET A 40 -0.87 0.51 -10.49
C MET A 40 -2.33 0.23 -10.84
N MET A 41 -3.08 -0.28 -9.88
CA MET A 41 -4.50 -0.53 -10.12
C MET A 41 -5.26 0.75 -10.36
N TRP A 42 -4.91 1.78 -9.63
CA TRP A 42 -5.57 3.08 -9.81
C TRP A 42 -5.32 3.65 -11.18
N ILE A 43 -4.10 3.51 -11.67
CA ILE A 43 -3.73 4.02 -12.98
C ILE A 43 -4.40 3.21 -14.08
N GLY A 44 -4.85 2.00 -13.78
CA GLY A 44 -5.51 1.17 -14.76
C GLY A 44 -4.56 0.28 -15.54
N ARG A 45 -3.42 0.00 -14.99
CA ARG A 45 -2.44 -0.88 -15.63
C ARG A 45 -2.73 -2.31 -15.25
N THR A 46 -3.76 -2.83 -15.87
CA THR A 46 -4.25 -4.15 -15.50
C THR A 46 -3.84 -5.24 -16.46
N ASP A 47 -3.19 -4.91 -17.49
CA ASP A 47 -2.79 -5.91 -18.50
C ASP A 47 -1.47 -6.61 -18.19
#